data_ee888ca1e43774175f354b016f9d54a3
#
_entry.id   ee888ca1e43774175f354b016f9d54a3
#
_cell.length_a   1.000
_cell.length_b   1.000
_cell.length_c   1.000
_cell.angle_alpha   90.00
_cell.angle_beta   90.00
_cell.angle_gamma   90.00
#
_symmetry.space_group_name_H-M   'P 1'
#
loop_
_entity.id
_entity.type
_entity.pdbx_description
1 polymer ?
#
loop_
_entity_poly.entity_id
_entity_poly.type
_entity_poly.pdbx_seq_one_letter_code
_entity_poly.pdbx_strand_id
1 'polypeptide(L)'
;LVVIEMNPRVSRSSALASKATGFPIAKIAAKLAVGYTLDELDNDITKVTPASFEPTIDYVVTKMPRFTFEKFPGAEATLTTAMKSVGESMAIGRTFQESLQKALRSMETDWTGMNEVEIEGAEIDGVPDQANILAALRKPVPDRILLVAQAFRYGLEVEEIYEACKIDRWFLRQIEQIVSAEEDVRANGLPETRLGMLRLKKAGFSDERLAELAGRTAGAVADHRRALDVIPSFKRIDTCAAEFPSMTPYMYSAYEGDGLVSGESETEITDREKVVILGGGPNRIGQGIEFDYCCVHAVFALRDAGYETIMVNCNPETVSTDYDTSDRLYFEPLTDEDVIELVRGEKARGSVKGVIVQFGGQTPLKLARGLETAGIPILGTNPDAIDLAEDRERFQKLVNDLGLS
;
A
#
# COMPACT_ATOMS: atom_id res chain seq x y z
N LEU A 1 -4.20 -10.67 26.26
CA LEU A 1 -4.86 -9.44 25.78
C LEU A 1 -4.84 -8.43 26.92
N VAL A 2 -4.34 -7.24 26.67
CA VAL A 2 -4.28 -6.14 27.66
C VAL A 2 -5.09 -4.98 27.08
N VAL A 3 -6.06 -4.48 27.84
CA VAL A 3 -6.79 -3.26 27.49
C VAL A 3 -5.93 -2.07 27.91
N ILE A 4 -5.58 -1.20 26.96
CA ILE A 4 -4.77 0.00 27.19
C ILE A 4 -5.68 1.20 27.46
N GLU A 5 -6.63 1.44 26.56
CA GLU A 5 -7.64 2.50 26.67
C GLU A 5 -8.86 2.18 25.81
N MET A 6 -9.95 2.88 26.04
CA MET A 6 -11.13 2.86 25.20
C MET A 6 -11.56 4.29 24.91
N ASN A 7 -11.68 4.62 23.62
CA ASN A 7 -12.18 5.93 23.20
C ASN A 7 -13.71 5.90 23.10
N PRO A 8 -14.46 6.68 23.90
CA PRO A 8 -15.92 6.73 23.82
C PRO A 8 -16.40 7.64 22.67
N ARG A 9 -15.81 7.51 21.51
CA ARG A 9 -16.06 8.33 20.32
C ARG A 9 -15.59 7.62 19.06
N VAL A 10 -16.01 8.08 17.89
CA VAL A 10 -15.40 7.70 16.61
C VAL A 10 -13.94 8.16 16.61
N SER A 11 -13.06 7.30 16.18
CA SER A 11 -11.61 7.50 16.16
C SER A 11 -11.04 7.22 14.76
N ARG A 12 -9.74 7.46 14.58
CA ARG A 12 -9.03 7.08 13.34
C ARG A 12 -9.14 5.59 13.04
N SER A 13 -9.13 4.75 14.05
CA SER A 13 -9.35 3.30 13.88
C SER A 13 -10.73 2.98 13.32
N SER A 14 -11.76 3.78 13.65
CA SER A 14 -13.10 3.63 13.06
C SER A 14 -13.12 4.01 11.58
N ALA A 15 -12.39 5.06 11.18
CA ALA A 15 -12.24 5.45 9.77
C ALA A 15 -11.52 4.36 8.97
N LEU A 16 -10.41 3.83 9.51
CA LEU A 16 -9.70 2.71 8.89
C LEU A 16 -10.59 1.47 8.79
N ALA A 17 -11.30 1.10 9.85
CA ALA A 17 -12.19 -0.05 9.84
C ALA A 17 -13.32 0.10 8.82
N SER A 18 -13.90 1.31 8.67
CA SER A 18 -14.90 1.59 7.64
C SER A 18 -14.37 1.31 6.23
N LYS A 19 -13.15 1.70 5.94
CA LYS A 19 -12.55 1.53 4.61
C LYS A 19 -12.02 0.11 4.39
N ALA A 20 -11.47 -0.50 5.44
CA ALA A 20 -11.01 -1.89 5.41
C ALA A 20 -12.15 -2.91 5.22
N THR A 21 -13.38 -2.55 5.58
CA THR A 21 -14.56 -3.43 5.47
C THR A 21 -15.58 -2.96 4.43
N GLY A 22 -15.48 -1.72 3.96
CA GLY A 22 -16.54 -1.09 3.15
C GLY A 22 -17.77 -0.68 3.96
N PHE A 23 -17.81 -0.94 5.27
CA PHE A 23 -18.97 -0.66 6.13
C PHE A 23 -18.91 0.79 6.65
N PRO A 24 -19.91 1.66 6.34
CA PRO A 24 -19.86 3.07 6.68
C PRO A 24 -20.22 3.32 8.15
N ILE A 25 -19.30 3.07 9.06
CA ILE A 25 -19.50 3.10 10.53
C ILE A 25 -20.11 4.42 10.99
N ALA A 26 -19.63 5.57 10.53
CA ALA A 26 -20.12 6.87 10.95
C ALA A 26 -21.58 7.12 10.53
N LYS A 27 -21.94 6.70 9.30
CA LYS A 27 -23.31 6.79 8.78
C LYS A 27 -24.28 5.92 9.61
N ILE A 28 -23.89 4.70 9.88
CA ILE A 28 -24.68 3.77 10.69
C ILE A 28 -24.79 4.29 12.13
N ALA A 29 -23.68 4.71 12.74
CA ALA A 29 -23.67 5.26 14.10
C ALA A 29 -24.60 6.48 14.24
N ALA A 30 -24.66 7.35 13.24
CA ALA A 30 -25.59 8.50 13.25
C ALA A 30 -27.05 8.07 13.25
N LYS A 31 -27.41 7.03 12.50
CA LYS A 31 -28.77 6.48 12.51
C LYS A 31 -29.13 5.80 13.83
N LEU A 32 -28.19 5.03 14.41
CA LEU A 32 -28.38 4.44 15.74
C LEU A 32 -28.59 5.51 16.82
N ALA A 33 -27.89 6.64 16.72
CA ALA A 33 -28.00 7.74 17.69
C ALA A 33 -29.38 8.39 17.68
N VAL A 34 -30.18 8.30 16.61
CA VAL A 34 -31.54 8.80 16.53
C VAL A 34 -32.60 7.71 16.72
N GLY A 35 -32.20 6.50 17.15
CA GLY A 35 -33.08 5.44 17.62
C GLY A 35 -33.34 4.26 16.71
N TYR A 36 -32.69 4.20 15.52
CA TYR A 36 -32.70 2.98 14.70
C TYR A 36 -31.92 1.85 15.37
N THR A 37 -32.25 0.60 15.05
CA THR A 37 -31.49 -0.58 15.42
C THR A 37 -30.75 -1.16 14.20
N LEU A 38 -29.73 -2.01 14.41
CA LEU A 38 -28.93 -2.57 13.30
C LEU A 38 -29.75 -3.47 12.38
N ASP A 39 -30.77 -4.13 12.88
CA ASP A 39 -31.68 -4.99 12.12
C ASP A 39 -32.72 -4.22 11.30
N GLU A 40 -32.97 -2.94 11.64
CA GLU A 40 -33.82 -2.03 10.87
C GLU A 40 -33.08 -1.34 9.72
N LEU A 41 -31.75 -1.41 9.69
CA LEU A 41 -30.94 -0.75 8.68
C LEU A 41 -30.40 -1.75 7.67
N ASP A 42 -30.44 -1.37 6.38
CA ASP A 42 -29.82 -2.14 5.33
C ASP A 42 -28.28 -2.07 5.43
N ASN A 43 -27.62 -3.18 5.11
CA ASN A 43 -26.19 -3.22 4.95
C ASN A 43 -25.80 -2.50 3.64
N ASP A 44 -25.01 -1.44 3.76
CA ASP A 44 -24.60 -0.63 2.58
C ASP A 44 -23.70 -1.38 1.60
N ILE A 45 -23.07 -2.48 2.01
CA ILE A 45 -22.19 -3.32 1.17
C ILE A 45 -23.04 -4.19 0.25
N THR A 46 -23.91 -5.00 0.83
CA THR A 46 -24.69 -6.01 0.10
C THR A 46 -26.02 -5.48 -0.44
N LYS A 47 -26.62 -4.47 0.22
CA LYS A 47 -27.96 -3.93 -0.04
C LYS A 47 -29.12 -4.94 0.16
N VAL A 48 -28.83 -6.18 0.49
CA VAL A 48 -29.81 -7.27 0.63
C VAL A 48 -29.79 -7.93 2.01
N THR A 49 -28.81 -7.61 2.84
CA THR A 49 -28.71 -8.08 4.22
C THR A 49 -28.91 -6.91 5.20
N PRO A 50 -29.32 -7.16 6.46
CA PRO A 50 -29.37 -6.11 7.47
C PRO A 50 -27.96 -5.67 7.89
N ALA A 51 -27.86 -4.46 8.47
CA ALA A 51 -26.58 -3.96 9.00
C ALA A 51 -26.05 -4.78 10.18
N SER A 52 -26.88 -5.63 10.79
CA SER A 52 -26.51 -6.63 11.81
C SER A 52 -25.88 -7.90 11.24
N PHE A 53 -25.75 -8.04 9.90
CA PHE A 53 -25.10 -9.17 9.27
C PHE A 53 -23.65 -9.31 9.76
N GLU A 54 -23.31 -10.51 10.22
CA GLU A 54 -21.97 -10.78 10.73
C GLU A 54 -20.97 -10.88 9.57
N PRO A 55 -19.87 -10.12 9.59
CA PRO A 55 -18.94 -10.07 8.49
C PRO A 55 -18.14 -11.38 8.35
N THR A 56 -17.93 -11.81 7.11
CA THR A 56 -17.02 -12.88 6.72
C THR A 56 -15.95 -12.29 5.81
N ILE A 57 -14.71 -12.26 6.28
CA ILE A 57 -13.59 -11.58 5.59
C ILE A 57 -12.62 -12.64 5.06
N ASP A 58 -12.29 -12.58 3.78
CA ASP A 58 -11.38 -13.49 3.08
C ASP A 58 -10.08 -12.81 2.60
N TYR A 59 -9.77 -11.63 3.11
CA TYR A 59 -8.55 -10.84 2.86
C TYR A 59 -7.92 -10.41 4.17
N VAL A 60 -6.68 -9.92 4.08
CA VAL A 60 -5.92 -9.41 5.22
C VAL A 60 -5.62 -7.94 5.02
N VAL A 61 -5.89 -7.13 6.05
CA VAL A 61 -5.56 -5.71 6.08
C VAL A 61 -4.41 -5.48 7.04
N THR A 62 -3.31 -4.93 6.53
CA THR A 62 -2.18 -4.49 7.35
C THR A 62 -2.15 -2.97 7.41
N LYS A 63 -2.15 -2.46 8.64
CA LYS A 63 -1.90 -1.06 8.94
C LYS A 63 -0.45 -0.87 9.36
N MET A 64 0.26 0.05 8.70
CA MET A 64 1.64 0.42 9.05
C MET A 64 1.67 1.89 9.47
N PRO A 65 2.10 2.21 10.71
CA PRO A 65 2.24 3.60 11.16
C PRO A 65 3.48 4.25 10.55
N ARG A 66 3.35 5.51 10.14
CA ARG A 66 4.44 6.34 9.63
C ARG A 66 4.99 7.20 10.77
N PHE A 67 6.32 7.17 10.94
CA PHE A 67 7.05 8.04 11.86
C PHE A 67 7.95 9.00 11.07
N THR A 68 8.35 10.11 11.67
CA THR A 68 9.19 11.15 11.04
C THR A 68 10.25 11.67 12.02
N PHE A 69 10.86 10.76 12.78
CA PHE A 69 11.91 11.14 13.73
C PHE A 69 13.10 11.80 13.04
N GLU A 70 13.35 11.47 11.80
CA GLU A 70 14.40 12.06 10.95
C GLU A 70 14.27 13.58 10.79
N LYS A 71 13.06 14.14 10.96
CA LYS A 71 12.80 15.59 10.89
C LYS A 71 12.92 16.30 12.23
N PHE A 72 13.12 15.58 13.31
CA PHE A 72 13.19 16.12 14.67
C PHE A 72 14.46 15.66 15.37
N PRO A 73 15.62 16.27 15.07
CA PRO A 73 16.88 15.93 15.73
C PRO A 73 16.75 16.04 17.24
N GLY A 74 17.18 14.99 17.96
CA GLY A 74 17.06 14.88 19.41
C GLY A 74 15.73 14.31 19.92
N ALA A 75 14.76 14.01 19.06
CA ALA A 75 13.56 13.27 19.46
C ALA A 75 13.91 11.80 19.75
N GLU A 76 13.39 11.27 20.85
CA GLU A 76 13.59 9.87 21.21
C GLU A 76 12.70 8.97 20.33
N ALA A 77 13.33 8.09 19.54
CA ALA A 77 12.66 7.16 18.67
C ALA A 77 12.06 5.94 19.40
N THR A 78 12.38 5.72 20.67
CA THR A 78 11.80 4.63 21.46
C THR A 78 10.28 4.80 21.55
N LEU A 79 9.54 3.80 21.10
CA LEU A 79 8.08 3.80 21.13
C LEU A 79 7.59 3.49 22.56
N THR A 80 6.56 4.20 22.97
CA THR A 80 5.92 4.06 24.30
C THR A 80 4.40 4.03 24.13
N THR A 81 3.64 4.19 25.20
CA THR A 81 2.19 4.35 25.15
C THR A 81 1.74 5.70 24.58
N ALA A 82 2.65 6.69 24.46
CA ALA A 82 2.37 7.97 23.81
C ALA A 82 2.36 7.80 22.28
N MET A 83 1.40 8.44 21.62
CA MET A 83 1.32 8.43 20.16
C MET A 83 2.46 9.26 19.57
N LYS A 84 3.30 8.62 18.75
CA LYS A 84 4.44 9.24 18.08
C LYS A 84 4.34 9.16 16.54
N SER A 85 3.38 8.39 16.01
CA SER A 85 3.16 8.32 14.56
C SER A 85 2.49 9.58 14.04
N VAL A 86 2.81 9.96 12.79
CA VAL A 86 2.28 11.16 12.12
C VAL A 86 1.30 10.83 11.01
N GLY A 87 1.31 9.58 10.54
CA GLY A 87 0.43 9.07 9.50
C GLY A 87 0.44 7.56 9.49
N GLU A 88 -0.25 6.99 8.51
CA GLU A 88 -0.35 5.54 8.34
C GLU A 88 -0.60 5.17 6.89
N SER A 89 -0.21 3.97 6.51
CA SER A 89 -0.66 3.31 5.29
C SER A 89 -1.55 2.12 5.64
N MET A 90 -2.48 1.82 4.74
CA MET A 90 -3.31 0.62 4.77
C MET A 90 -3.05 -0.18 3.49
N ALA A 91 -2.71 -1.42 3.64
CA ALA A 91 -2.51 -2.33 2.52
C ALA A 91 -3.34 -3.60 2.69
N ILE A 92 -3.84 -4.11 1.57
CA ILE A 92 -4.76 -5.24 1.54
C ILE A 92 -4.18 -6.31 0.62
N GLY A 93 -4.28 -7.56 1.04
CA GLY A 93 -3.85 -8.73 0.29
C GLY A 93 -4.62 -9.97 0.69
N ARG A 94 -4.41 -11.08 0.01
CA ARG A 94 -5.03 -12.37 0.37
C ARG A 94 -4.28 -13.09 1.51
N THR A 95 -3.05 -12.68 1.77
CA THR A 95 -2.21 -13.21 2.84
C THR A 95 -1.59 -12.09 3.67
N PHE A 96 -1.15 -12.44 4.89
CA PHE A 96 -0.43 -11.49 5.73
C PHE A 96 0.89 -11.04 5.08
N GLN A 97 1.62 -11.95 4.44
CA GLN A 97 2.89 -11.62 3.76
C GLN A 97 2.65 -10.60 2.66
N GLU A 98 1.64 -10.82 1.81
CA GLU A 98 1.28 -9.89 0.73
C GLU A 98 0.91 -8.51 1.27
N SER A 99 -0.01 -8.44 2.25
CA SER A 99 -0.44 -7.17 2.81
C SER A 99 0.67 -6.45 3.57
N LEU A 100 1.55 -7.18 4.28
CA LEU A 100 2.69 -6.61 4.99
C LEU A 100 3.71 -5.98 4.04
N GLN A 101 4.12 -6.69 2.98
CA GLN A 101 5.08 -6.16 2.02
C GLN A 101 4.51 -4.99 1.21
N LYS A 102 3.22 -5.02 0.86
CA LYS A 102 2.51 -3.87 0.30
C LYS A 102 2.51 -2.67 1.26
N ALA A 103 2.25 -2.89 2.55
CA ALA A 103 2.26 -1.83 3.55
C ALA A 103 3.65 -1.18 3.68
N LEU A 104 4.71 -1.98 3.67
CA LEU A 104 6.10 -1.48 3.73
C LEU A 104 6.43 -0.57 2.54
N ARG A 105 6.16 -1.01 1.30
CA ARG A 105 6.44 -0.20 0.12
C ARG A 105 5.51 1.02 -0.06
N SER A 106 4.43 1.09 0.73
CA SER A 106 3.52 2.25 0.79
C SER A 106 3.99 3.36 1.73
N MET A 107 5.10 3.17 2.48
CA MET A 107 5.47 4.07 3.57
C MET A 107 6.20 5.33 3.13
N GLU A 108 6.57 5.47 1.85
CA GLU A 108 7.39 6.60 1.35
C GLU A 108 8.73 6.72 2.09
N THR A 109 9.37 5.60 2.32
CA THR A 109 10.67 5.45 3.00
C THR A 109 11.70 4.73 2.13
N ASP A 110 11.43 4.64 0.82
CA ASP A 110 12.24 3.95 -0.18
C ASP A 110 12.41 2.43 0.08
N TRP A 111 11.55 1.84 0.92
CA TRP A 111 11.49 0.39 1.09
C TRP A 111 10.72 -0.26 -0.05
N THR A 112 11.31 -1.28 -0.62
CA THR A 112 10.73 -2.07 -1.71
C THR A 112 10.01 -3.34 -1.22
N GLY A 113 10.17 -3.64 0.06
CA GLY A 113 9.62 -4.76 0.81
C GLY A 113 10.30 -4.91 2.17
N MET A 114 10.71 -6.11 2.51
CA MET A 114 11.42 -6.42 3.75
C MET A 114 12.94 -6.17 3.59
N ASN A 115 13.30 -4.91 3.33
CA ASN A 115 14.69 -4.51 3.06
C ASN A 115 15.64 -4.80 4.22
N GLU A 116 16.92 -4.94 3.92
CA GLU A 116 17.99 -5.06 4.89
C GLU A 116 18.15 -3.76 5.67
N VAL A 117 18.42 -3.91 6.96
CA VAL A 117 18.73 -2.79 7.86
C VAL A 117 19.97 -3.13 8.67
N GLU A 118 20.73 -2.10 8.99
CA GLU A 118 21.91 -2.26 9.85
C GLU A 118 21.48 -2.38 11.33
N ILE A 119 22.07 -3.33 12.02
CA ILE A 119 22.00 -3.44 13.50
C ILE A 119 23.38 -3.12 14.05
N GLU A 120 23.48 -2.04 14.78
CA GLU A 120 24.75 -1.59 15.36
C GLU A 120 25.39 -2.67 16.23
N GLY A 121 26.61 -3.03 15.92
CA GLY A 121 27.36 -4.08 16.63
C GLY A 121 26.84 -5.50 16.43
N ALA A 122 26.01 -5.74 15.39
CA ALA A 122 25.51 -7.07 15.06
C ALA A 122 26.60 -8.05 14.59
N GLU A 123 27.74 -7.53 14.14
CA GLU A 123 28.88 -8.34 13.72
C GLU A 123 30.16 -7.86 14.41
N ILE A 124 30.96 -8.84 14.85
CA ILE A 124 32.30 -8.63 15.34
C ILE A 124 33.23 -9.49 14.50
N ASP A 125 34.17 -8.87 13.78
CA ASP A 125 35.10 -9.55 12.88
C ASP A 125 34.40 -10.46 11.82
N GLY A 126 33.20 -10.04 11.34
CA GLY A 126 32.42 -10.79 10.35
C GLY A 126 31.62 -11.96 10.93
N VAL A 127 31.53 -12.08 12.25
CA VAL A 127 30.73 -13.10 12.94
C VAL A 127 29.53 -12.42 13.64
N PRO A 128 28.29 -12.92 13.45
CA PRO A 128 27.11 -12.36 14.11
C PRO A 128 27.24 -12.36 15.64
N ASP A 129 27.05 -11.19 16.25
CA ASP A 129 26.94 -11.04 17.70
C ASP A 129 25.47 -11.15 18.13
N GLN A 130 25.06 -12.35 18.50
CA GLN A 130 23.71 -12.66 18.91
C GLN A 130 23.23 -11.79 20.09
N ALA A 131 24.11 -11.44 21.04
CA ALA A 131 23.73 -10.64 22.20
C ALA A 131 23.31 -9.23 21.79
N ASN A 132 24.05 -8.59 20.89
CA ASN A 132 23.74 -7.27 20.37
C ASN A 132 22.48 -7.29 19.47
N ILE A 133 22.31 -8.31 18.63
CA ILE A 133 21.10 -8.48 17.82
C ILE A 133 19.86 -8.60 18.72
N LEU A 134 19.89 -9.47 19.72
CA LEU A 134 18.78 -9.63 20.68
C LEU A 134 18.53 -8.35 21.51
N ALA A 135 19.57 -7.60 21.84
CA ALA A 135 19.43 -6.32 22.54
C ALA A 135 18.70 -5.27 21.66
N ALA A 136 18.98 -5.22 20.36
CA ALA A 136 18.27 -4.36 19.42
C ALA A 136 16.79 -4.73 19.32
N LEU A 137 16.47 -6.03 19.23
CA LEU A 137 15.08 -6.51 19.16
C LEU A 137 14.24 -6.21 20.41
N ARG A 138 14.85 -6.05 21.58
CA ARG A 138 14.15 -5.67 22.82
C ARG A 138 13.69 -4.22 22.83
N LYS A 139 14.28 -3.36 22.01
CA LYS A 139 13.91 -1.95 21.93
C LYS A 139 12.69 -1.78 21.01
N PRO A 140 11.61 -1.14 21.50
CA PRO A 140 10.47 -0.83 20.65
C PRO A 140 10.76 0.41 19.79
N VAL A 141 11.24 0.20 18.57
CA VAL A 141 11.59 1.25 17.60
C VAL A 141 10.70 1.16 16.35
N PRO A 142 10.59 2.23 15.54
CA PRO A 142 9.70 2.27 14.35
C PRO A 142 9.95 1.16 13.33
N ASP A 143 11.19 0.84 13.08
CA ASP A 143 11.68 -0.14 12.09
C ASP A 143 11.87 -1.55 12.67
N ARG A 144 11.36 -1.82 13.87
CA ARG A 144 11.52 -3.09 14.57
C ARG A 144 11.16 -4.31 13.73
N ILE A 145 10.18 -4.19 12.83
CA ILE A 145 9.79 -5.30 11.95
C ILE A 145 10.92 -5.68 10.97
N LEU A 146 11.68 -4.70 10.49
CA LEU A 146 12.86 -4.93 9.65
C LEU A 146 14.03 -5.50 10.45
N LEU A 147 14.20 -5.06 11.72
CA LEU A 147 15.19 -5.66 12.63
C LEU A 147 14.90 -7.14 12.87
N VAL A 148 13.61 -7.53 12.96
CA VAL A 148 13.21 -8.95 13.07
C VAL A 148 13.63 -9.72 11.81
N ALA A 149 13.36 -9.19 10.62
CA ALA A 149 13.80 -9.81 9.36
C ALA A 149 15.32 -9.92 9.28
N GLN A 150 16.03 -8.88 9.74
CA GLN A 150 17.49 -8.88 9.76
C GLN A 150 18.05 -9.91 10.74
N ALA A 151 17.38 -10.14 11.87
CA ALA A 151 17.79 -11.18 12.81
C ALA A 151 17.68 -12.59 12.20
N PHE A 152 16.64 -12.86 11.39
CA PHE A 152 16.56 -14.12 10.63
C PHE A 152 17.71 -14.25 9.64
N ARG A 153 18.10 -13.18 8.93
CA ARG A 153 19.26 -13.18 8.02
C ARG A 153 20.58 -13.46 8.73
N TYR A 154 20.68 -13.12 10.02
CA TYR A 154 21.80 -13.51 10.88
C TYR A 154 21.69 -14.93 11.44
N GLY A 155 20.65 -15.69 11.07
CA GLY A 155 20.46 -17.07 11.46
C GLY A 155 19.86 -17.32 12.83
N LEU A 156 19.21 -16.31 13.44
CA LEU A 156 18.49 -16.49 14.71
C LEU A 156 17.21 -17.27 14.49
N GLU A 157 16.86 -18.11 15.45
CA GLU A 157 15.66 -18.93 15.43
C GLU A 157 14.42 -18.18 15.93
N VAL A 158 13.22 -18.61 15.53
CA VAL A 158 11.94 -18.00 15.94
C VAL A 158 11.82 -17.85 17.45
N GLU A 159 12.25 -18.86 18.23
CA GLU A 159 12.16 -18.82 19.70
C GLU A 159 13.08 -17.77 20.32
N GLU A 160 14.27 -17.60 19.82
CA GLU A 160 15.24 -16.59 20.29
C GLU A 160 14.70 -15.18 20.04
N ILE A 161 14.16 -14.95 18.83
CA ILE A 161 13.55 -13.68 18.44
C ILE A 161 12.28 -13.41 19.28
N TYR A 162 11.44 -14.44 19.48
CA TYR A 162 10.26 -14.32 20.33
C TYR A 162 10.61 -13.92 21.75
N GLU A 163 11.61 -14.57 22.36
CA GLU A 163 12.02 -14.24 23.72
C GLU A 163 12.54 -12.79 23.86
N ALA A 164 13.12 -12.23 22.79
CA ALA A 164 13.58 -10.85 22.78
C ALA A 164 12.44 -9.84 22.55
N CYS A 165 11.60 -10.06 21.54
CA CYS A 165 10.64 -9.05 21.07
C CYS A 165 9.19 -9.29 21.52
N LYS A 166 8.83 -10.51 21.94
CA LYS A 166 7.48 -10.94 22.32
C LYS A 166 6.42 -10.76 21.22
N ILE A 167 6.83 -10.64 19.96
CA ILE A 167 5.92 -10.70 18.81
C ILE A 167 5.48 -12.16 18.66
N ASP A 168 4.17 -12.38 18.45
CA ASP A 168 3.63 -13.74 18.33
C ASP A 168 4.37 -14.55 17.25
N ARG A 169 4.64 -15.81 17.56
CA ARG A 169 5.41 -16.74 16.71
C ARG A 169 4.81 -16.94 15.33
N TRP A 170 3.50 -16.77 15.20
CA TRP A 170 2.84 -16.88 13.91
C TRP A 170 3.33 -15.76 12.96
N PHE A 171 3.40 -14.51 13.44
CA PHE A 171 3.94 -13.39 12.66
C PHE A 171 5.43 -13.57 12.37
N LEU A 172 6.20 -14.03 13.34
CA LEU A 172 7.64 -14.29 13.16
C LEU A 172 7.88 -15.31 12.05
N ARG A 173 7.10 -16.41 12.02
CA ARG A 173 7.20 -17.42 10.94
C ARG A 173 6.80 -16.87 9.57
N GLN A 174 5.87 -15.93 9.50
CA GLN A 174 5.55 -15.28 8.23
C GLN A 174 6.73 -14.45 7.71
N ILE A 175 7.45 -13.76 8.59
CA ILE A 175 8.65 -12.98 8.25
C ILE A 175 9.80 -13.91 7.87
N GLU A 176 10.02 -14.97 8.63
CA GLU A 176 11.01 -16.01 8.33
C GLU A 176 10.83 -16.57 6.90
N GLN A 177 9.59 -16.88 6.50
CA GLN A 177 9.29 -17.36 5.16
C GLN A 177 9.59 -16.33 4.07
N ILE A 178 9.36 -15.04 4.32
CA ILE A 178 9.75 -13.96 3.40
C ILE A 178 11.27 -13.94 3.24
N VAL A 179 12.01 -13.95 4.35
CA VAL A 179 13.48 -13.95 4.34
C VAL A 179 14.05 -15.19 3.63
N SER A 180 13.50 -16.37 3.89
CA SER A 180 13.89 -17.60 3.20
C SER A 180 13.67 -17.54 1.69
N ALA A 181 12.54 -16.96 1.25
CA ALA A 181 12.27 -16.75 -0.17
C ALA A 181 13.25 -15.74 -0.82
N GLU A 182 13.67 -14.70 -0.08
CA GLU A 182 14.73 -13.79 -0.55
C GLU A 182 16.07 -14.51 -0.76
N GLU A 183 16.46 -15.37 0.19
CA GLU A 183 17.68 -16.17 0.11
C GLU A 183 17.65 -17.10 -1.10
N ASP A 184 16.50 -17.74 -1.36
CA ASP A 184 16.32 -18.60 -2.53
C ASP A 184 16.50 -17.79 -3.84
N VAL A 185 15.95 -16.58 -3.93
CA VAL A 185 16.12 -15.73 -5.12
C VAL A 185 17.58 -15.27 -5.28
N ARG A 186 18.28 -14.93 -4.19
CA ARG A 186 19.71 -14.57 -4.25
C ARG A 186 20.58 -15.73 -4.72
N ALA A 187 20.28 -16.93 -4.24
CA ALA A 187 21.08 -18.12 -4.56
C ALA A 187 20.81 -18.66 -5.97
N ASN A 188 19.55 -18.66 -6.40
CA ASN A 188 19.10 -19.38 -7.60
C ASN A 188 18.58 -18.47 -8.72
N GLY A 189 18.44 -17.16 -8.48
CA GLY A 189 17.82 -16.21 -9.40
C GLY A 189 16.30 -16.31 -9.41
N LEU A 190 15.68 -15.61 -10.37
CA LEU A 190 14.23 -15.63 -10.53
C LEU A 190 13.73 -16.99 -11.05
N PRO A 191 12.57 -17.46 -10.57
CA PRO A 191 11.96 -18.67 -11.11
C PRO A 191 11.61 -18.55 -12.59
N GLU A 192 11.91 -19.60 -13.38
CA GLU A 192 11.58 -19.69 -14.81
C GLU A 192 10.20 -20.29 -15.06
N THR A 193 9.46 -20.63 -14.01
CA THR A 193 8.11 -21.19 -14.12
C THR A 193 7.06 -20.23 -13.60
N ARG A 194 5.87 -20.26 -14.21
CA ARG A 194 4.71 -19.49 -13.75
C ARG A 194 4.40 -19.70 -12.27
N LEU A 195 4.38 -20.96 -11.82
CA LEU A 195 4.09 -21.30 -10.42
C LEU A 195 5.14 -20.75 -9.47
N GLY A 196 6.42 -20.82 -9.82
CA GLY A 196 7.51 -20.26 -9.02
C GLY A 196 7.39 -18.75 -8.87
N MET A 197 7.20 -18.03 -9.98
CA MET A 197 7.01 -16.57 -9.97
C MET A 197 5.72 -16.17 -9.24
N LEU A 198 4.63 -16.90 -9.45
CA LEU A 198 3.36 -16.67 -8.76
C LEU A 198 3.50 -16.80 -7.24
N ARG A 199 4.27 -17.76 -6.73
CA ARG A 199 4.53 -17.92 -5.29
C ARG A 199 5.22 -16.70 -4.69
N LEU A 200 6.22 -16.14 -5.37
CA LEU A 200 6.88 -14.91 -4.93
C LEU A 200 5.91 -13.72 -4.92
N LYS A 201 5.12 -13.57 -5.95
CA LYS A 201 4.13 -12.48 -6.03
C LYS A 201 3.02 -12.62 -4.97
N LYS A 202 2.55 -13.84 -4.71
CA LYS A 202 1.60 -14.15 -3.61
C LYS A 202 2.18 -13.86 -2.22
N ALA A 203 3.48 -13.97 -2.06
CA ALA A 203 4.17 -13.56 -0.83
C ALA A 203 4.37 -12.03 -0.74
N GLY A 204 3.95 -11.26 -1.77
CA GLY A 204 3.96 -9.80 -1.76
C GLY A 204 5.23 -9.14 -2.28
N PHE A 205 6.16 -9.89 -2.86
CA PHE A 205 7.38 -9.32 -3.45
C PHE A 205 7.06 -8.36 -4.59
N SER A 206 7.58 -7.13 -4.51
CA SER A 206 7.54 -6.19 -5.62
C SER A 206 8.53 -6.60 -6.74
N ASP A 207 8.27 -6.15 -7.96
CA ASP A 207 9.21 -6.34 -9.06
C ASP A 207 10.55 -5.65 -8.76
N GLU A 208 10.52 -4.52 -8.03
CA GLU A 208 11.71 -3.80 -7.59
C GLU A 208 12.52 -4.60 -6.56
N ARG A 209 11.86 -5.18 -5.53
CA ARG A 209 12.55 -6.03 -4.56
C ARG A 209 13.17 -7.27 -5.21
N LEU A 210 12.44 -7.91 -6.11
CA LEU A 210 12.96 -9.07 -6.85
C LEU A 210 14.15 -8.68 -7.75
N ALA A 211 14.13 -7.47 -8.30
CA ALA A 211 15.24 -6.95 -9.10
C ALA A 211 16.51 -6.75 -8.25
N GLU A 212 16.38 -6.15 -7.06
CA GLU A 212 17.48 -6.01 -6.09
C GLU A 212 18.08 -7.38 -5.74
N LEU A 213 17.23 -8.35 -5.39
CA LEU A 213 17.67 -9.69 -4.97
C LEU A 213 18.36 -10.47 -6.11
N ALA A 214 17.86 -10.32 -7.34
CA ALA A 214 18.36 -11.07 -8.51
C ALA A 214 19.43 -10.32 -9.32
N GLY A 215 19.82 -9.10 -8.93
CA GLY A 215 20.76 -8.26 -9.67
C GLY A 215 20.28 -7.87 -11.06
N ARG A 216 18.96 -7.57 -11.20
CA ARG A 216 18.32 -7.18 -12.45
C ARG A 216 17.68 -5.79 -12.33
N THR A 217 17.06 -5.27 -13.38
CA THR A 217 16.21 -4.07 -13.32
C THR A 217 14.77 -4.46 -13.06
N ALA A 218 14.00 -3.58 -12.39
CA ALA A 218 12.58 -3.80 -12.14
C ALA A 218 11.78 -4.03 -13.45
N GLY A 219 12.12 -3.30 -14.52
CA GLY A 219 11.51 -3.51 -15.83
C GLY A 219 11.75 -4.91 -16.39
N ALA A 220 12.97 -5.46 -16.25
CA ALA A 220 13.28 -6.81 -16.69
C ALA A 220 12.53 -7.88 -15.88
N VAL A 221 12.32 -7.64 -14.57
CA VAL A 221 11.51 -8.53 -13.72
C VAL A 221 10.04 -8.46 -14.14
N ALA A 222 9.51 -7.27 -14.37
CA ALA A 222 8.13 -7.07 -14.83
C ALA A 222 7.86 -7.76 -16.16
N ASP A 223 8.79 -7.67 -17.12
CA ASP A 223 8.67 -8.33 -18.41
C ASP A 223 8.75 -9.86 -18.28
N HIS A 224 9.68 -10.38 -17.47
CA HIS A 224 9.78 -11.80 -17.18
C HIS A 224 8.50 -12.35 -16.53
N ARG A 225 7.98 -11.65 -15.52
CA ARG A 225 6.72 -11.99 -14.83
C ARG A 225 5.53 -12.05 -15.81
N ARG A 226 5.41 -11.04 -16.68
CA ARG A 226 4.33 -10.99 -17.69
C ARG A 226 4.49 -12.07 -18.75
N ALA A 227 5.72 -12.37 -19.17
CA ALA A 227 5.98 -13.47 -20.11
C ALA A 227 5.55 -14.83 -19.56
N LEU A 228 5.57 -14.99 -18.23
CA LEU A 228 5.05 -16.15 -17.52
C LEU A 228 3.53 -16.07 -17.25
N ASP A 229 2.82 -15.05 -17.75
CA ASP A 229 1.42 -14.79 -17.50
C ASP A 229 1.07 -14.69 -16.00
N VAL A 230 1.97 -14.10 -15.21
CA VAL A 230 1.76 -13.77 -13.80
C VAL A 230 1.38 -12.30 -13.70
N ILE A 231 0.09 -12.04 -13.66
CA ILE A 231 -0.54 -10.71 -13.58
C ILE A 231 -1.45 -10.64 -12.36
N PRO A 232 -1.61 -9.46 -11.73
CA PRO A 232 -2.54 -9.33 -10.61
C PRO A 232 -3.99 -9.39 -11.08
N SER A 233 -4.86 -9.91 -10.22
CA SER A 233 -6.30 -9.73 -10.28
C SER A 233 -6.71 -8.65 -9.28
N PHE A 234 -7.81 -7.96 -9.56
CA PHE A 234 -8.34 -6.91 -8.70
C PHE A 234 -9.59 -7.39 -8.00
N LYS A 235 -9.56 -7.39 -6.66
CA LYS A 235 -10.62 -7.89 -5.79
C LYS A 235 -11.37 -6.74 -5.16
N ARG A 236 -12.65 -6.96 -4.92
CA ARG A 236 -13.51 -6.00 -4.23
C ARG A 236 -13.41 -6.19 -2.72
N ILE A 237 -13.33 -5.09 -1.99
CA ILE A 237 -13.46 -5.13 -0.54
C ILE A 237 -14.92 -5.36 -0.20
N ASP A 238 -15.21 -6.49 0.41
CA ASP A 238 -16.51 -6.85 0.92
C ASP A 238 -16.37 -7.50 2.32
N THR A 239 -17.46 -7.70 2.99
CA THR A 239 -17.51 -8.39 4.28
C THR A 239 -18.42 -9.62 4.22
N CYS A 240 -18.58 -10.21 3.05
CA CYS A 240 -19.40 -11.38 2.82
C CYS A 240 -18.67 -12.48 2.03
N ALA A 241 -17.34 -12.38 1.85
CA ALA A 241 -16.51 -13.35 1.12
C ALA A 241 -17.14 -13.77 -0.23
N ALA A 242 -17.61 -12.80 -1.00
CA ALA A 242 -18.32 -12.97 -2.28
C ALA A 242 -19.63 -13.80 -2.22
N GLU A 243 -20.19 -14.06 -1.02
CA GLU A 243 -21.48 -14.75 -0.88
C GLU A 243 -22.63 -13.93 -1.47
N PHE A 244 -22.54 -12.60 -1.38
CA PHE A 244 -23.47 -11.64 -1.97
C PHE A 244 -22.74 -10.67 -2.90
N PRO A 245 -23.42 -10.09 -3.91
CA PRO A 245 -22.87 -9.00 -4.67
C PRO A 245 -22.54 -7.81 -3.75
N SER A 246 -21.34 -7.25 -3.89
CA SER A 246 -20.91 -6.06 -3.14
C SER A 246 -20.99 -4.81 -4.00
N MET A 247 -21.50 -3.72 -3.39
CA MET A 247 -21.64 -2.42 -4.04
C MET A 247 -20.55 -1.42 -3.63
N THR A 248 -19.53 -1.87 -2.91
CA THR A 248 -18.43 -0.98 -2.52
C THR A 248 -17.58 -0.59 -3.74
N PRO A 249 -17.12 0.67 -3.84
CA PRO A 249 -16.21 1.07 -4.89
C PRO A 249 -14.75 0.65 -4.62
N TYR A 250 -14.48 -0.02 -3.51
CA TYR A 250 -13.17 -0.31 -3.00
C TYR A 250 -12.57 -1.59 -3.60
N MET A 251 -11.39 -1.43 -4.18
CA MET A 251 -10.66 -2.49 -4.84
C MET A 251 -9.24 -2.61 -4.28
N TYR A 252 -8.67 -3.80 -4.38
CA TYR A 252 -7.25 -4.06 -4.11
C TYR A 252 -6.72 -5.12 -5.08
N SER A 253 -5.43 -5.09 -5.38
CA SER A 253 -4.80 -6.11 -6.20
C SER A 253 -4.39 -7.33 -5.36
N ALA A 254 -4.41 -8.50 -5.95
CA ALA A 254 -3.82 -9.72 -5.40
C ALA A 254 -3.32 -10.63 -6.53
N TYR A 255 -2.26 -11.38 -6.25
CA TYR A 255 -1.83 -12.42 -7.17
C TYR A 255 -2.49 -13.73 -6.77
N GLU A 256 -3.38 -14.24 -7.62
CA GLU A 256 -4.18 -15.43 -7.36
C GLU A 256 -3.97 -16.52 -8.42
N GLY A 257 -4.65 -17.63 -8.26
CA GLY A 257 -4.57 -18.80 -9.15
C GLY A 257 -3.66 -19.90 -8.60
N ASP A 258 -3.58 -20.97 -9.36
CA ASP A 258 -2.86 -22.22 -8.98
C ASP A 258 -1.62 -22.49 -9.84
N GLY A 259 -1.26 -21.56 -10.71
CA GLY A 259 -0.17 -21.71 -11.70
C GLY A 259 -0.64 -22.24 -13.05
N LEU A 260 -1.89 -22.67 -13.20
CA LEU A 260 -2.52 -23.06 -14.46
C LEU A 260 -3.54 -22.00 -14.91
N VAL A 261 -4.31 -21.46 -13.96
CA VAL A 261 -5.34 -20.45 -14.21
C VAL A 261 -4.99 -19.18 -13.43
N SER A 262 -5.15 -18.02 -14.06
CA SER A 262 -5.04 -16.69 -13.42
C SER A 262 -6.23 -16.44 -12.51
N GLY A 263 -6.07 -15.58 -11.51
CA GLY A 263 -7.18 -15.07 -10.71
C GLY A 263 -8.16 -14.25 -11.55
N GLU A 264 -9.44 -14.29 -11.17
CA GLU A 264 -10.46 -13.46 -11.79
C GLU A 264 -10.55 -12.10 -11.11
N SER A 265 -10.62 -11.03 -11.91
CA SER A 265 -10.86 -9.68 -11.40
C SER A 265 -12.36 -9.46 -11.15
N GLU A 266 -12.68 -8.85 -10.01
CA GLU A 266 -14.03 -8.48 -9.60
C GLU A 266 -14.36 -7.02 -9.99
N THR A 267 -13.45 -6.37 -10.74
CA THR A 267 -13.65 -5.01 -11.21
C THR A 267 -14.69 -4.99 -12.32
N GLU A 268 -15.78 -4.28 -12.10
CA GLU A 268 -16.80 -4.01 -13.11
C GLU A 268 -16.33 -2.87 -14.01
N ILE A 269 -15.45 -3.20 -14.97
CA ILE A 269 -14.88 -2.23 -15.90
C ILE A 269 -15.93 -1.81 -16.94
N THR A 270 -16.18 -0.51 -17.09
CA THR A 270 -17.12 0.05 -18.06
C THR A 270 -16.45 0.44 -19.37
N ASP A 271 -17.27 0.73 -20.40
CA ASP A 271 -16.80 1.26 -21.68
C ASP A 271 -16.58 2.79 -21.67
N ARG A 272 -16.86 3.47 -20.54
CA ARG A 272 -16.66 4.91 -20.38
C ARG A 272 -15.18 5.28 -20.49
N GLU A 273 -14.89 6.51 -20.93
CA GLU A 273 -13.54 7.05 -20.86
C GLU A 273 -13.18 7.37 -19.41
N LYS A 274 -12.01 6.91 -18.96
CA LYS A 274 -11.56 6.93 -17.57
C LYS A 274 -10.41 7.90 -17.35
N VAL A 275 -10.38 8.50 -16.16
CA VAL A 275 -9.24 9.28 -15.68
C VAL A 275 -8.82 8.71 -14.31
N VAL A 276 -7.53 8.41 -14.19
CA VAL A 276 -6.94 7.96 -12.92
C VAL A 276 -6.33 9.14 -12.19
N ILE A 277 -6.57 9.24 -10.88
CA ILE A 277 -6.04 10.28 -10.01
C ILE A 277 -5.24 9.61 -8.90
N LEU A 278 -3.98 10.00 -8.74
CA LEU A 278 -3.12 9.47 -7.70
C LEU A 278 -3.16 10.35 -6.44
N GLY A 279 -3.41 9.74 -5.29
CA GLY A 279 -3.44 10.39 -3.99
C GLY A 279 -2.06 10.65 -3.39
N GLY A 280 -2.04 11.18 -2.18
CA GLY A 280 -0.82 11.63 -1.51
C GLY A 280 -0.06 10.56 -0.72
N GLY A 281 -0.58 9.35 -0.61
CA GLY A 281 0.01 8.33 0.27
C GLY A 281 -0.16 8.67 1.76
N PRO A 282 0.68 8.10 2.64
CA PRO A 282 0.58 8.34 4.08
C PRO A 282 0.87 9.80 4.43
N ASN A 283 0.19 10.31 5.45
CA ASN A 283 0.43 11.67 5.93
C ASN A 283 1.88 11.85 6.38
N ARG A 284 2.44 13.02 6.08
CA ARG A 284 3.82 13.40 6.42
C ARG A 284 3.85 14.81 6.97
N ILE A 285 4.84 15.10 7.82
CA ILE A 285 5.09 16.48 8.27
C ILE A 285 5.45 17.37 7.06
N GLY A 286 4.75 18.50 6.93
CA GLY A 286 4.87 19.44 5.82
C GLY A 286 3.97 19.13 4.63
N GLN A 287 3.09 18.13 4.74
CA GLN A 287 2.03 17.81 3.78
C GLN A 287 0.68 18.03 4.44
N GLY A 288 -0.13 18.93 3.92
CA GLY A 288 -1.42 19.26 4.49
C GLY A 288 -2.60 18.64 3.74
N ILE A 289 -3.79 18.92 4.24
CA ILE A 289 -5.06 18.42 3.69
C ILE A 289 -5.36 18.99 2.28
N GLU A 290 -4.70 20.05 1.87
CA GLU A 290 -4.86 20.68 0.55
C GLU A 290 -4.62 19.72 -0.60
N PHE A 291 -3.73 18.75 -0.46
CA PHE A 291 -3.47 17.75 -1.49
C PHE A 291 -4.66 16.81 -1.67
N ASP A 292 -5.25 16.36 -0.56
CA ASP A 292 -6.45 15.53 -0.62
C ASP A 292 -7.66 16.31 -1.13
N TYR A 293 -7.81 17.58 -0.72
CA TYR A 293 -8.80 18.50 -1.24
C TYR A 293 -8.72 18.63 -2.76
N CYS A 294 -7.50 18.80 -3.33
CA CYS A 294 -7.30 18.85 -4.78
C CYS A 294 -7.74 17.55 -5.46
N CYS A 295 -7.39 16.39 -4.90
CA CYS A 295 -7.84 15.11 -5.42
C CYS A 295 -9.37 14.99 -5.46
N VAL A 296 -10.05 15.34 -4.40
CA VAL A 296 -11.52 15.28 -4.29
C VAL A 296 -12.18 16.20 -5.33
N HIS A 297 -11.72 17.45 -5.44
CA HIS A 297 -12.26 18.39 -6.41
C HIS A 297 -11.98 17.98 -7.86
N ALA A 298 -10.84 17.37 -8.13
CA ALA A 298 -10.55 16.80 -9.43
C ALA A 298 -11.53 15.68 -9.80
N VAL A 299 -11.80 14.78 -8.85
CA VAL A 299 -12.80 13.71 -9.05
C VAL A 299 -14.15 14.30 -9.42
N PHE A 300 -14.66 15.28 -8.66
CA PHE A 300 -15.96 15.87 -8.90
C PHE A 300 -16.02 16.59 -10.25
N ALA A 301 -15.01 17.40 -10.57
CA ALA A 301 -14.96 18.11 -11.85
C ALA A 301 -14.91 17.17 -13.06
N LEU A 302 -14.17 16.08 -12.98
CA LEU A 302 -14.06 15.08 -14.04
C LEU A 302 -15.34 14.26 -14.19
N ARG A 303 -15.98 13.90 -13.09
CA ARG A 303 -17.29 13.22 -13.10
C ARG A 303 -18.37 14.11 -13.73
N ASP A 304 -18.40 15.41 -13.39
CA ASP A 304 -19.32 16.37 -14.00
C ASP A 304 -19.04 16.56 -15.50
N ALA A 305 -17.79 16.40 -15.94
CA ALA A 305 -17.39 16.39 -17.34
C ALA A 305 -17.67 15.06 -18.06
N GLY A 306 -18.25 14.04 -17.38
CA GLY A 306 -18.68 12.77 -17.95
C GLY A 306 -17.63 11.65 -17.93
N TYR A 307 -16.46 11.87 -17.33
CA TYR A 307 -15.45 10.82 -17.19
C TYR A 307 -15.81 9.86 -16.05
N GLU A 308 -15.38 8.62 -16.19
CA GLU A 308 -15.33 7.68 -15.07
C GLU A 308 -14.05 7.95 -14.27
N THR A 309 -14.20 8.15 -12.96
CA THR A 309 -13.11 8.57 -12.09
C THR A 309 -12.58 7.42 -11.26
N ILE A 310 -11.26 7.25 -11.29
CA ILE A 310 -10.56 6.19 -10.58
C ILE A 310 -9.55 6.85 -9.64
N MET A 311 -9.72 6.60 -8.34
CA MET A 311 -8.79 7.07 -7.31
C MET A 311 -7.83 5.96 -6.91
N VAL A 312 -6.56 6.27 -6.70
CA VAL A 312 -5.56 5.34 -6.16
C VAL A 312 -4.90 5.97 -4.95
N ASN A 313 -4.98 5.33 -3.81
CA ASN A 313 -4.31 5.80 -2.59
C ASN A 313 -4.13 4.64 -1.59
N CYS A 314 -3.15 4.76 -0.70
CA CYS A 314 -2.92 3.82 0.41
C CYS A 314 -3.25 4.42 1.79
N ASN A 315 -3.75 5.65 1.84
CA ASN A 315 -4.07 6.36 3.08
C ASN A 315 -5.57 6.27 3.37
N PRO A 316 -6.00 5.55 4.42
CA PRO A 316 -7.42 5.40 4.75
C PRO A 316 -8.01 6.62 5.46
N GLU A 317 -7.19 7.62 5.83
CA GLU A 317 -7.61 8.79 6.61
C GLU A 317 -7.90 10.02 5.74
N THR A 318 -8.16 9.84 4.45
CA THR A 318 -8.41 10.92 3.49
C THR A 318 -9.84 10.87 2.94
N VAL A 319 -10.39 12.03 2.58
CA VAL A 319 -11.72 12.16 1.97
C VAL A 319 -11.72 11.61 0.54
N SER A 320 -10.60 11.70 -0.18
CA SER A 320 -10.46 11.10 -1.51
C SER A 320 -10.70 9.59 -1.52
N THR A 321 -10.55 8.94 -0.36
CA THR A 321 -10.81 7.50 -0.19
C THR A 321 -12.19 7.19 0.40
N ASP A 322 -13.09 8.16 0.49
CA ASP A 322 -14.48 7.90 0.91
C ASP A 322 -15.26 7.20 -0.21
N TYR A 323 -16.21 6.34 0.20
CA TYR A 323 -16.96 5.46 -0.70
C TYR A 323 -17.82 6.17 -1.74
N ASP A 324 -18.11 7.44 -1.56
CA ASP A 324 -18.96 8.28 -2.43
C ASP A 324 -18.16 9.31 -3.23
N THR A 325 -16.83 9.30 -3.14
CA THR A 325 -15.97 10.27 -3.82
C THR A 325 -15.77 9.88 -5.28
N SER A 326 -15.16 8.74 -5.60
CA SER A 326 -14.86 8.30 -6.96
C SER A 326 -15.72 7.11 -7.39
N ASP A 327 -15.82 6.85 -8.71
CA ASP A 327 -16.54 5.70 -9.25
C ASP A 327 -15.87 4.39 -8.82
N ARG A 328 -14.53 4.33 -8.78
CA ARG A 328 -13.71 3.24 -8.19
C ARG A 328 -12.53 3.81 -7.43
N LEU A 329 -12.14 3.10 -6.39
CA LEU A 329 -10.97 3.40 -5.59
C LEU A 329 -10.14 2.14 -5.40
N TYR A 330 -8.86 2.23 -5.71
CA TYR A 330 -7.90 1.17 -5.44
C TYR A 330 -7.05 1.53 -4.22
N PHE A 331 -7.10 0.68 -3.19
CA PHE A 331 -6.18 0.74 -2.06
C PHE A 331 -4.89 0.03 -2.44
N GLU A 332 -3.99 0.79 -3.05
CA GLU A 332 -2.72 0.27 -3.57
C GLU A 332 -1.55 1.17 -3.17
N PRO A 333 -0.34 0.59 -3.08
CA PRO A 333 0.88 1.37 -3.00
C PRO A 333 1.02 2.30 -4.21
N LEU A 334 1.58 3.48 -4.00
CA LEU A 334 1.86 4.43 -5.08
C LEU A 334 3.26 4.14 -5.64
N THR A 335 3.40 3.00 -6.31
CA THR A 335 4.62 2.55 -7.00
C THR A 335 4.37 2.39 -8.50
N ASP A 336 5.43 2.38 -9.30
CA ASP A 336 5.32 2.17 -10.75
C ASP A 336 4.63 0.84 -11.07
N GLU A 337 5.02 -0.26 -10.39
CA GLU A 337 4.42 -1.58 -10.61
C GLU A 337 2.91 -1.55 -10.37
N ASP A 338 2.50 -1.12 -9.16
CA ASP A 338 1.11 -1.21 -8.74
C ASP A 338 0.20 -0.33 -9.60
N VAL A 339 0.65 0.89 -9.95
CA VAL A 339 -0.14 1.82 -10.78
C VAL A 339 -0.17 1.39 -12.26
N ILE A 340 0.94 0.90 -12.82
CA ILE A 340 0.99 0.42 -14.20
C ILE A 340 0.08 -0.78 -14.39
N GLU A 341 0.13 -1.77 -13.50
CA GLU A 341 -0.74 -2.96 -13.59
C GLU A 341 -2.22 -2.60 -13.42
N LEU A 342 -2.55 -1.66 -12.53
CA LEU A 342 -3.90 -1.14 -12.37
C LEU A 342 -4.41 -0.49 -13.67
N VAL A 343 -3.63 0.43 -14.25
CA VAL A 343 -4.00 1.10 -15.50
C VAL A 343 -4.17 0.10 -16.66
N ARG A 344 -3.34 -0.95 -16.70
CA ARG A 344 -3.49 -2.03 -17.68
C ARG A 344 -4.79 -2.80 -17.48
N GLY A 345 -5.12 -3.12 -16.22
CA GLY A 345 -6.39 -3.74 -15.88
C GLY A 345 -7.58 -2.89 -16.35
N GLU A 346 -7.57 -1.59 -16.05
CA GLU A 346 -8.64 -0.67 -16.44
C GLU A 346 -8.76 -0.45 -17.95
N LYS A 347 -7.67 -0.64 -18.70
CA LYS A 347 -7.68 -0.61 -20.19
C LYS A 347 -8.28 -1.85 -20.82
N ALA A 348 -8.57 -2.91 -20.07
CA ALA A 348 -9.15 -4.13 -20.61
C ALA A 348 -10.53 -3.88 -21.26
N ARG A 349 -11.23 -2.83 -20.84
CA ARG A 349 -12.49 -2.37 -21.45
C ARG A 349 -12.58 -0.85 -21.43
N GLY A 350 -13.02 -0.24 -22.52
CA GLY A 350 -13.04 1.21 -22.69
C GLY A 350 -11.64 1.81 -22.82
N SER A 351 -11.52 3.10 -22.55
CA SER A 351 -10.25 3.83 -22.64
C SER A 351 -9.86 4.49 -21.32
N VAL A 352 -8.57 4.49 -21.02
CA VAL A 352 -7.99 5.32 -19.98
C VAL A 352 -7.32 6.51 -20.65
N LYS A 353 -7.88 7.72 -20.45
CA LYS A 353 -7.37 8.96 -21.03
C LYS A 353 -5.97 9.28 -20.53
N GLY A 354 -5.71 9.03 -19.26
CA GLY A 354 -4.42 9.21 -18.62
C GLY A 354 -4.50 9.28 -17.11
N VAL A 355 -3.38 9.65 -16.50
CA VAL A 355 -3.18 9.71 -15.05
C VAL A 355 -2.85 11.14 -14.63
N ILE A 356 -3.46 11.62 -13.56
CA ILE A 356 -3.14 12.88 -12.90
C ILE A 356 -2.22 12.57 -11.71
N VAL A 357 -1.00 13.13 -11.74
CA VAL A 357 0.05 12.90 -10.75
C VAL A 357 0.35 14.10 -9.86
N GLN A 358 -0.29 15.26 -10.10
CA GLN A 358 0.13 16.53 -9.46
C GLN A 358 -0.63 16.86 -8.18
N PHE A 359 -1.77 16.24 -7.91
CA PHE A 359 -2.65 16.65 -6.82
C PHE A 359 -2.31 15.98 -5.48
N GLY A 360 -1.64 14.83 -5.50
CA GLY A 360 -1.21 14.10 -4.30
C GLY A 360 0.12 14.54 -3.68
N GLY A 361 0.66 15.67 -4.07
CA GLY A 361 1.98 16.14 -3.60
C GLY A 361 3.14 15.38 -4.27
N GLN A 362 4.27 15.27 -3.55
CA GLN A 362 5.50 14.69 -4.10
C GLN A 362 5.43 13.19 -4.38
N THR A 363 4.60 12.46 -3.66
CA THR A 363 4.48 11.01 -3.80
C THR A 363 4.13 10.58 -5.23
N PRO A 364 3.01 11.03 -5.82
CA PRO A 364 2.65 10.61 -7.17
C PRO A 364 3.51 11.27 -8.26
N LEU A 365 4.15 12.42 -8.00
CA LEU A 365 5.03 13.05 -8.98
C LEU A 365 6.22 12.18 -9.35
N LYS A 366 6.76 11.41 -8.41
CA LYS A 366 7.86 10.47 -8.65
C LYS A 366 7.54 9.42 -9.71
N LEU A 367 6.26 9.10 -9.91
CA LEU A 367 5.81 8.08 -10.86
C LEU A 367 5.67 8.59 -12.31
N ALA A 368 5.76 9.92 -12.53
CA ALA A 368 5.49 10.53 -13.84
C ALA A 368 6.34 9.90 -14.96
N ARG A 369 7.65 9.72 -14.73
CA ARG A 369 8.58 9.12 -15.71
C ARG A 369 8.35 7.64 -15.94
N GLY A 370 8.09 6.87 -14.88
CA GLY A 370 7.79 5.44 -14.97
C GLY A 370 6.51 5.19 -15.77
N LEU A 371 5.45 5.95 -15.50
CA LEU A 371 4.18 5.89 -16.21
C LEU A 371 4.32 6.28 -17.70
N GLU A 372 5.04 7.38 -17.99
CA GLU A 372 5.35 7.81 -19.36
C GLU A 372 6.10 6.72 -20.14
N THR A 373 7.13 6.14 -19.52
CA THR A 373 7.92 5.04 -20.10
C THR A 373 7.05 3.81 -20.39
N ALA A 374 6.05 3.54 -19.55
CA ALA A 374 5.08 2.48 -19.76
C ALA A 374 4.00 2.82 -20.80
N GLY A 375 4.07 3.98 -21.46
CA GLY A 375 3.11 4.44 -22.47
C GLY A 375 1.76 4.89 -21.89
N ILE A 376 1.76 5.31 -20.61
CA ILE A 376 0.58 5.84 -19.93
C ILE A 376 0.62 7.37 -19.99
N PRO A 377 -0.39 8.03 -20.61
CA PRO A 377 -0.42 9.48 -20.71
C PRO A 377 -0.51 10.15 -19.34
N ILE A 378 0.32 11.15 -19.10
CA ILE A 378 0.21 12.04 -17.94
C ILE A 378 -0.66 13.22 -18.33
N LEU A 379 -1.71 13.48 -17.56
CA LEU A 379 -2.63 14.59 -17.78
C LEU A 379 -2.18 15.83 -16.97
N GLY A 380 -2.34 17.00 -17.58
CA GLY A 380 -1.91 18.27 -16.98
C GLY A 380 -0.47 18.62 -17.42
N THR A 381 0.43 18.87 -16.46
CA THR A 381 1.81 19.19 -16.77
C THR A 381 2.55 17.93 -17.24
N ASN A 382 3.28 18.04 -18.34
CA ASN A 382 4.04 16.91 -18.87
C ASN A 382 5.25 16.56 -17.98
N PRO A 383 5.75 15.31 -18.02
CA PRO A 383 6.83 14.86 -17.15
C PRO A 383 8.13 15.66 -17.30
N ASP A 384 8.45 16.17 -18.51
CA ASP A 384 9.65 16.98 -18.71
C ASP A 384 9.55 18.35 -18.02
N ALA A 385 8.35 18.98 -18.03
CA ALA A 385 8.12 20.23 -17.34
C ALA A 385 8.10 20.05 -15.80
N ILE A 386 7.61 18.91 -15.30
CA ILE A 386 7.70 18.55 -13.88
C ILE A 386 9.18 18.45 -13.48
N ASP A 387 9.96 17.69 -14.22
CA ASP A 387 11.37 17.46 -14.01
C ASP A 387 12.17 18.79 -14.08
N LEU A 388 11.86 19.63 -15.07
CA LEU A 388 12.46 20.98 -15.20
C LEU A 388 12.24 21.84 -13.95
N ALA A 389 11.07 21.73 -13.32
CA ALA A 389 10.74 22.50 -12.12
C ALA A 389 11.38 21.92 -10.85
N GLU A 390 11.63 20.62 -10.78
CA GLU A 390 12.17 19.93 -9.61
C GLU A 390 13.71 19.83 -9.62
N ASP A 391 14.33 19.71 -10.81
CA ASP A 391 15.77 19.68 -10.95
C ASP A 391 16.37 21.06 -10.75
N ARG A 392 17.21 21.20 -9.72
CA ARG A 392 17.79 22.49 -9.33
C ARG A 392 18.63 23.16 -10.43
N GLU A 393 19.38 22.37 -11.18
CA GLU A 393 20.26 22.88 -12.24
C GLU A 393 19.45 23.35 -13.45
N ARG A 394 18.47 22.53 -13.87
CA ARG A 394 17.56 22.86 -14.96
C ARG A 394 16.71 24.09 -14.62
N PHE A 395 16.18 24.15 -13.40
CA PHE A 395 15.39 25.29 -12.93
C PHE A 395 16.20 26.56 -12.81
N GLN A 396 17.42 26.50 -12.25
CA GLN A 396 18.31 27.65 -12.16
C GLN A 396 18.64 28.18 -13.55
N LYS A 397 18.91 27.31 -14.52
CA LYS A 397 19.13 27.71 -15.90
C LYS A 397 17.91 28.43 -16.48
N LEU A 398 16.72 27.89 -16.31
CA LEU A 398 15.46 28.52 -16.76
C LEU A 398 15.29 29.92 -16.15
N VAL A 399 15.51 30.07 -14.84
CA VAL A 399 15.37 31.33 -14.12
C VAL A 399 16.38 32.37 -14.68
N ASN A 400 17.63 31.97 -14.90
CA ASN A 400 18.65 32.80 -15.48
C ASN A 400 18.32 33.23 -16.93
N ASP A 401 17.82 32.28 -17.76
CA ASP A 401 17.42 32.55 -19.16
C ASP A 401 16.25 33.54 -19.23
N LEU A 402 15.40 33.59 -18.21
CA LEU A 402 14.31 34.54 -18.04
C LEU A 402 14.77 35.88 -17.43
N GLY A 403 16.06 36.04 -17.09
CA GLY A 403 16.59 37.23 -16.45
C GLY A 403 16.12 37.45 -15.00
N LEU A 404 15.71 36.37 -14.33
CA LEU A 404 15.33 36.38 -12.92
C LEU A 404 16.48 35.86 -12.03
N SER A 405 16.46 36.19 -10.73
CA SER A 405 17.51 35.80 -9.76
C SER A 405 16.89 35.15 -8.51
#